data_94b32f74389159c8598769507ce29ad4
#
_entry.id   94b32f74389159c8598769507ce29ad4
#
_cell.length_a   1.000
_cell.length_b   1.000
_cell.length_c   1.000
_cell.angle_alpha   90.00
_cell.angle_beta   90.00
_cell.angle_gamma   90.00
#
_symmetry.space_group_name_H-M   'P 1'
#
loop_
_entity.id
_entity.type
_entity.pdbx_description
1 polymer ?
#
loop_
_entity_poly.entity_id
_entity_poly.type
_entity_poly.pdbx_seq_one_letter_code
_entity_poly.pdbx_strand_id
1 'polypeptide(L)'
;QLGFAAPTVAAELISGGMGMSMAVSQDAMGGGTTTSFGQYFVIVLTLIFLATGAHLHWIALVTESYNAFPPGQTWLGADRFAAIAGFASFMFETALRIALPVTVILLLVQVLTGVLSRSAPSLNLFALGLPAGVLAGMAALIISAPLIYDQFTGLVGDALAQTENVILP
;
A
#
# COMPACT_ATOMS: atom_id res chain seq x y z
N GLN A 1 -12.71 -0.01 2.59
CA GLN A 1 -11.75 -1.12 2.74
C GLN A 1 -10.74 -1.17 1.59
N LEU A 2 -11.15 -0.98 0.32
CA LEU A 2 -10.24 -1.02 -0.83
C LEU A 2 -9.11 0.02 -0.73
N GLY A 3 -9.40 1.26 -0.29
CA GLY A 3 -8.39 2.29 -0.08
C GLY A 3 -7.30 1.89 0.92
N PHE A 4 -7.66 1.15 1.97
CA PHE A 4 -6.70 0.63 2.96
C PHE A 4 -5.89 -0.58 2.45
N ALA A 5 -6.29 -1.21 1.35
CA ALA A 5 -5.53 -2.30 0.75
C ALA A 5 -4.32 -1.79 -0.06
N ALA A 6 -4.35 -0.57 -0.60
CA ALA A 6 -3.23 -0.02 -1.37
C ALA A 6 -1.91 0.06 -0.56
N PRO A 7 -1.88 0.60 0.67
CA PRO A 7 -0.67 0.60 1.50
C PRO A 7 -0.18 -0.79 1.86
N THR A 8 -1.07 -1.77 2.07
CA THR A 8 -0.65 -3.15 2.36
C THR A 8 0.06 -3.79 1.17
N VAL A 9 -0.50 -3.62 -0.04
CA VAL A 9 0.15 -4.09 -1.28
C VAL A 9 1.49 -3.39 -1.50
N ALA A 10 1.57 -2.06 -1.27
CA ALA A 10 2.83 -1.33 -1.35
C ALA A 10 3.88 -1.87 -0.36
N ALA A 11 3.48 -2.12 0.88
CA ALA A 11 4.36 -2.66 1.90
C ALA A 11 4.85 -4.08 1.57
N GLU A 12 4.01 -4.92 0.95
CA GLU A 12 4.41 -6.25 0.49
C GLU A 12 5.45 -6.18 -0.63
N LEU A 13 5.28 -5.26 -1.59
CA LEU A 13 6.27 -5.03 -2.66
C LEU A 13 7.62 -4.58 -2.07
N ILE A 14 7.59 -3.65 -1.12
CA ILE A 14 8.80 -3.16 -0.44
C ILE A 14 9.46 -4.28 0.37
N SER A 15 8.69 -5.02 1.18
CA SER A 15 9.20 -6.15 1.98
C SER A 15 9.80 -7.26 1.12
N GLY A 16 9.15 -7.55 -0.02
CA GLY A 16 9.67 -8.48 -1.02
C GLY A 16 11.02 -8.04 -1.57
N GLY A 17 11.15 -6.75 -1.91
CA GLY A 17 12.39 -6.14 -2.36
C GLY A 17 13.52 -6.16 -1.30
N MET A 18 13.18 -6.09 -0.01
CA MET A 18 14.14 -6.26 1.10
C MET A 18 14.57 -7.71 1.31
N GLY A 19 13.96 -8.69 0.63
CA GLY A 19 14.21 -10.13 0.85
C GLY A 19 13.49 -10.69 2.08
N MET A 20 12.58 -9.94 2.70
CA MET A 20 11.85 -10.35 3.90
C MET A 20 10.67 -11.30 3.62
N SER A 21 10.31 -11.51 2.36
CA SER A 21 9.24 -12.45 1.97
C SER A 21 9.53 -13.90 2.39
N MET A 22 10.80 -14.27 2.51
CA MET A 22 11.19 -15.59 3.04
C MET A 22 10.88 -15.75 4.54
N ALA A 23 10.92 -14.66 5.32
CA ALA A 23 10.60 -14.70 6.74
C ALA A 23 9.09 -14.90 6.97
N VAL A 24 8.24 -14.32 6.13
CA VAL A 24 6.78 -14.47 6.19
C VAL A 24 6.34 -15.91 5.85
N SER A 25 7.07 -16.59 4.97
CA SER A 25 6.77 -18.00 4.61
C SER A 25 6.94 -18.96 5.79
N GLN A 26 7.74 -18.62 6.79
CA GLN A 26 7.93 -19.45 7.99
C GLN A 26 6.84 -19.22 9.04
N ASP A 27 6.13 -18.10 9.00
CA ASP A 27 5.08 -17.75 9.96
C ASP A 27 3.67 -18.09 9.45
N ALA A 28 3.56 -18.88 8.37
CA ALA A 28 2.30 -19.35 7.80
C ALA A 28 1.43 -20.17 8.79
N MET A 29 1.99 -20.58 9.92
CA MET A 29 1.26 -21.23 11.02
C MET A 29 0.63 -20.24 12.02
N GLY A 30 0.99 -18.95 11.98
CA GLY A 30 0.49 -17.91 12.87
C GLY A 30 -0.78 -17.18 12.39
N GLY A 31 -1.31 -17.48 11.21
CA GLY A 31 -2.62 -17.00 10.74
C GLY A 31 -2.67 -15.52 10.31
N GLY A 32 -1.56 -14.78 10.29
CA GLY A 32 -1.46 -13.39 9.83
C GLY A 32 -0.77 -13.31 8.47
N THR A 33 -1.51 -12.90 7.43
CA THR A 33 -0.99 -12.78 6.06
C THR A 33 -0.34 -11.42 5.77
N THR A 34 -0.34 -10.49 6.73
CA THR A 34 0.20 -9.13 6.55
C THR A 34 1.60 -9.01 7.14
N THR A 35 2.51 -8.43 6.35
CA THR A 35 3.86 -8.12 6.83
C THR A 35 3.83 -7.04 7.93
N SER A 36 4.84 -7.02 8.80
CA SER A 36 4.97 -5.96 9.82
C SER A 36 4.98 -4.56 9.22
N PHE A 37 5.54 -4.39 8.03
CA PHE A 37 5.47 -3.13 7.26
C PHE A 37 4.07 -2.82 6.77
N GLY A 38 3.28 -3.84 6.39
CA GLY A 38 1.88 -3.67 6.02
C GLY A 38 1.06 -3.12 7.17
N GLN A 39 1.24 -3.67 8.37
CA GLN A 39 0.58 -3.18 9.57
C GLN A 39 1.01 -1.74 9.92
N TYR A 40 2.30 -1.44 9.83
CA TYR A 40 2.81 -0.08 10.04
C TYR A 40 2.18 0.92 9.07
N PHE A 41 2.10 0.61 7.78
CA PHE A 41 1.49 1.49 6.78
C PHE A 41 0.00 1.69 7.01
N VAL A 42 -0.73 0.65 7.42
CA VAL A 42 -2.15 0.77 7.78
C VAL A 42 -2.34 1.66 8.99
N ILE A 43 -1.48 1.55 10.01
CA ILE A 43 -1.53 2.42 11.20
C ILE A 43 -1.28 3.87 10.79
N VAL A 44 -0.24 4.14 10.00
CA VAL A 44 0.08 5.50 9.53
C VAL A 44 -1.08 6.07 8.70
N LEU A 45 -1.62 5.30 7.75
CA LEU A 45 -2.79 5.74 6.97
C LEU A 45 -4.00 6.02 7.86
N THR A 46 -4.25 5.17 8.85
CA THR A 46 -5.36 5.38 9.80
C THR A 46 -5.19 6.68 10.59
N LEU A 47 -3.97 6.98 11.04
CA LEU A 47 -3.68 8.24 11.74
C LEU A 47 -3.87 9.45 10.82
N ILE A 48 -3.43 9.38 9.58
CA ILE A 48 -3.66 10.43 8.58
C ILE A 48 -5.15 10.60 8.31
N PHE A 49 -5.90 9.51 8.13
CA PHE A 49 -7.34 9.52 7.92
C PHE A 49 -8.10 10.20 9.08
N LEU A 50 -7.66 9.95 10.31
CA LEU A 50 -8.22 10.60 11.49
C LEU A 50 -7.80 12.08 11.59
N ALA A 51 -6.53 12.38 11.36
CA ALA A 51 -5.96 13.73 11.48
C ALA A 51 -6.54 14.70 10.43
N THR A 52 -6.81 14.22 9.22
CA THR A 52 -7.44 15.02 8.14
C THR A 52 -8.94 15.20 8.31
N GLY A 53 -9.57 14.58 9.32
CA GLY A 53 -11.01 14.64 9.50
C GLY A 53 -11.80 13.82 8.46
N ALA A 54 -11.13 13.02 7.64
CA ALA A 54 -11.74 12.20 6.60
C ALA A 54 -12.77 11.20 7.12
N HIS A 55 -12.63 10.76 8.36
CA HIS A 55 -13.61 9.92 9.06
C HIS A 55 -14.97 10.60 9.22
N LEU A 56 -15.00 11.92 9.44
CA LEU A 56 -16.25 12.68 9.54
C LEU A 56 -16.92 12.78 8.16
N HIS A 57 -16.15 13.03 7.13
CA HIS A 57 -16.65 13.05 5.75
C HIS A 57 -17.20 11.68 5.34
N TRP A 58 -16.50 10.60 5.71
CA TRP A 58 -16.96 9.24 5.46
C TRP A 58 -18.31 8.94 6.16
N ILE A 59 -18.47 9.36 7.42
CA ILE A 59 -19.74 9.22 8.16
C ILE A 59 -20.87 10.01 7.45
N ALA A 60 -20.57 11.22 6.98
CA ALA A 60 -21.53 12.02 6.22
C ALA A 60 -21.98 11.31 4.93
N LEU A 61 -21.03 10.72 4.17
CA LEU A 61 -21.34 9.94 2.97
C LEU A 61 -22.19 8.69 3.29
N VAL A 62 -21.94 8.02 4.41
CA VAL A 62 -22.77 6.88 4.85
C VAL A 62 -24.18 7.33 5.15
N THR A 63 -24.39 8.47 5.82
CA THR A 63 -25.75 8.98 6.08
C THR A 63 -26.45 9.41 4.80
N GLU A 64 -25.74 10.03 3.87
CA GLU A 64 -26.28 10.46 2.59
C GLU A 64 -26.62 9.30 1.66
N SER A 65 -25.89 8.19 1.76
CA SER A 65 -26.18 6.97 0.99
C SER A 65 -27.58 6.41 1.24
N TYR A 66 -28.16 6.59 2.43
CA TYR A 66 -29.54 6.20 2.71
C TYR A 66 -30.57 7.00 1.92
N ASN A 67 -30.25 8.25 1.57
CA ASN A 67 -31.10 9.08 0.73
C ASN A 67 -30.94 8.71 -0.76
N ALA A 68 -29.72 8.40 -1.18
CA ALA A 68 -29.41 8.02 -2.56
C ALA A 68 -29.90 6.59 -2.89
N PHE A 69 -29.97 5.71 -1.90
CA PHE A 69 -30.35 4.30 -2.05
C PHE A 69 -31.47 3.93 -1.07
N PRO A 70 -32.72 4.36 -1.33
CA PRO A 70 -33.83 4.01 -0.46
C PRO A 70 -34.07 2.48 -0.50
N PRO A 71 -34.38 1.86 0.66
CA PRO A 71 -34.65 0.43 0.76
C PRO A 71 -35.78 -0.01 -0.17
N GLY A 72 -35.57 -1.12 -0.87
CA GLY A 72 -36.59 -1.74 -1.75
C GLY A 72 -36.49 -1.34 -3.22
N GLN A 73 -35.54 -0.51 -3.63
CA GLN A 73 -35.29 -0.19 -5.04
C GLN A 73 -34.01 -0.86 -5.54
N THR A 74 -33.93 -1.18 -6.84
CA THR A 74 -32.70 -1.65 -7.49
C THR A 74 -31.76 -0.47 -7.68
N TRP A 75 -30.65 -0.47 -6.98
CA TRP A 75 -29.74 0.67 -6.87
C TRP A 75 -28.36 0.43 -7.51
N LEU A 76 -28.03 -0.79 -7.87
CA LEU A 76 -26.78 -1.13 -8.55
C LEU A 76 -27.03 -1.34 -10.05
N GLY A 77 -26.77 -0.29 -10.84
CA GLY A 77 -26.69 -0.38 -12.29
C GLY A 77 -25.31 -0.83 -12.77
N ALA A 78 -25.21 -1.21 -14.05
CA ALA A 78 -23.95 -1.65 -14.69
C ALA A 78 -22.83 -0.60 -14.56
N ASP A 79 -23.15 0.67 -14.65
CA ASP A 79 -22.21 1.79 -14.55
C ASP A 79 -21.56 1.90 -13.16
N ARG A 80 -22.31 1.63 -12.11
CA ARG A 80 -21.79 1.63 -10.73
C ARG A 80 -20.88 0.42 -10.46
N PHE A 81 -21.20 -0.73 -11.04
CA PHE A 81 -20.29 -1.87 -11.00
C PHE A 81 -18.98 -1.57 -11.73
N ALA A 82 -19.03 -0.90 -12.87
CA ALA A 82 -17.84 -0.47 -13.59
C ALA A 82 -17.01 0.53 -12.77
N ALA A 83 -17.66 1.47 -12.07
CA ALA A 83 -16.98 2.41 -11.16
C ALA A 83 -16.28 1.70 -10.00
N ILE A 84 -16.94 0.70 -9.38
CA ILE A 84 -16.31 -0.11 -8.30
C ILE A 84 -15.12 -0.92 -8.83
N ALA A 85 -15.24 -1.50 -10.03
CA ALA A 85 -14.14 -2.21 -10.68
C ALA A 85 -12.97 -1.25 -11.01
N GLY A 86 -13.27 -0.03 -11.46
CA GLY A 86 -12.28 1.03 -11.70
C GLY A 86 -11.53 1.42 -10.42
N PHE A 87 -12.19 1.39 -9.28
CA PHE A 87 -11.55 1.66 -7.99
C PHE A 87 -10.47 0.63 -7.63
N ALA A 88 -10.63 -0.63 -8.03
CA ALA A 88 -9.58 -1.64 -7.84
C ALA A 88 -8.31 -1.30 -8.65
N SER A 89 -8.46 -0.82 -9.89
CA SER A 89 -7.33 -0.37 -10.71
C SER A 89 -6.61 0.82 -10.06
N PHE A 90 -7.35 1.80 -9.56
CA PHE A 90 -6.82 2.93 -8.82
C PHE A 90 -6.04 2.49 -7.56
N MET A 91 -6.53 1.49 -6.83
CA MET A 91 -5.84 0.92 -5.68
C MET A 91 -4.46 0.37 -6.05
N PHE A 92 -4.36 -0.41 -7.13
CA PHE A 92 -3.08 -0.96 -7.61
C PHE A 92 -2.13 0.15 -8.09
N GLU A 93 -2.64 1.12 -8.83
CA GLU A 93 -1.85 2.28 -9.28
C GLU A 93 -1.25 3.03 -8.09
N THR A 94 -2.06 3.32 -7.08
CA THR A 94 -1.61 4.00 -5.87
C THR A 94 -0.60 3.16 -5.09
N ALA A 95 -0.82 1.85 -4.96
CA ALA A 95 0.13 0.94 -4.32
C ALA A 95 1.51 0.99 -5.02
N LEU A 96 1.52 0.97 -6.35
CA LEU A 96 2.75 1.11 -7.12
C LEU A 96 3.42 2.47 -6.92
N ARG A 97 2.66 3.57 -6.93
CA ARG A 97 3.19 4.93 -6.70
C ARG A 97 3.86 5.04 -5.33
N ILE A 98 3.27 4.44 -4.29
CA ILE A 98 3.84 4.41 -2.94
C ILE A 98 5.12 3.57 -2.90
N ALA A 99 5.13 2.39 -3.54
CA ALA A 99 6.24 1.45 -3.49
C ALA A 99 7.42 1.86 -4.39
N LEU A 100 7.18 2.54 -5.51
CA LEU A 100 8.15 2.84 -6.57
C LEU A 100 9.45 3.49 -6.05
N PRO A 101 9.43 4.58 -5.26
CA PRO A 101 10.67 5.23 -4.83
C PRO A 101 11.57 4.29 -4.02
N VAL A 102 10.98 3.45 -3.17
CA VAL A 102 11.72 2.50 -2.34
C VAL A 102 12.20 1.30 -3.17
N THR A 103 11.33 0.76 -4.02
CA THR A 103 11.67 -0.42 -4.85
C THR A 103 12.76 -0.12 -5.86
N VAL A 104 12.82 1.09 -6.43
CA VAL A 104 13.92 1.51 -7.32
C VAL A 104 15.25 1.51 -6.58
N ILE A 105 15.31 2.06 -5.37
CA ILE A 105 16.53 2.04 -4.55
C ILE A 105 16.93 0.60 -4.22
N LEU A 106 15.99 -0.25 -3.83
CA LEU A 106 16.24 -1.65 -3.54
C LEU A 106 16.75 -2.40 -4.76
N LEU A 107 16.20 -2.14 -5.95
CA LEU A 107 16.64 -2.74 -7.19
C LEU A 107 18.09 -2.35 -7.51
N LEU A 108 18.48 -1.09 -7.32
CA LEU A 108 19.86 -0.66 -7.47
C LEU A 108 20.80 -1.39 -6.50
N VAL A 109 20.40 -1.55 -5.25
CA VAL A 109 21.19 -2.30 -4.25
C VAL A 109 21.32 -3.78 -4.65
N GLN A 110 20.25 -4.39 -5.16
CA GLN A 110 20.30 -5.78 -5.64
C GLN A 110 21.22 -5.95 -6.85
N VAL A 111 21.21 -5.01 -7.80
CA VAL A 111 22.14 -5.02 -8.93
C VAL A 111 23.58 -4.87 -8.44
N LEU A 112 23.85 -3.93 -7.54
CA LEU A 112 25.20 -3.73 -6.96
C LEU A 112 25.67 -4.96 -6.21
N THR A 113 24.84 -5.56 -5.38
CA THR A 113 25.18 -6.82 -4.67
C THR A 113 25.42 -7.97 -5.63
N GLY A 114 24.65 -8.07 -6.72
CA GLY A 114 24.84 -9.05 -7.78
C GLY A 114 26.20 -8.88 -8.51
N VAL A 115 26.60 -7.65 -8.80
CA VAL A 115 27.92 -7.36 -9.40
C VAL A 115 29.05 -7.67 -8.43
N LEU A 116 28.93 -7.29 -7.16
CA LEU A 116 29.91 -7.58 -6.12
C LEU A 116 30.12 -9.10 -5.94
N SER A 117 29.06 -9.88 -6.02
CA SER A 117 29.14 -11.34 -5.91
C SER A 117 29.98 -11.97 -7.01
N ARG A 118 29.87 -11.41 -8.20
CA ARG A 118 30.66 -11.89 -9.33
C ARG A 118 32.16 -11.55 -9.18
N SER A 119 32.48 -10.42 -8.55
CA SER A 119 33.83 -9.94 -8.36
C SER A 119 34.51 -10.57 -7.14
N ALA A 120 33.79 -10.97 -6.13
CA ALA A 120 34.29 -11.55 -4.89
C ALA A 120 33.44 -12.78 -4.48
N PRO A 121 33.63 -13.94 -5.16
CA PRO A 121 32.84 -15.16 -4.90
C PRO A 121 33.01 -15.74 -3.50
N SER A 122 34.13 -15.37 -2.81
CA SER A 122 34.38 -15.77 -1.42
C SER A 122 33.49 -15.08 -0.39
N LEU A 123 32.84 -13.97 -0.76
CA LEU A 123 31.86 -13.33 0.09
C LEU A 123 30.55 -14.12 0.03
N ASN A 124 30.12 -14.62 1.19
CA ASN A 124 28.84 -15.32 1.28
C ASN A 124 27.69 -14.29 1.11
N LEU A 125 27.16 -14.22 -0.12
CA LEU A 125 26.14 -13.25 -0.51
C LEU A 125 24.85 -13.39 0.28
N PHE A 126 24.49 -14.59 0.70
CA PHE A 126 23.34 -14.80 1.55
C PHE A 126 23.53 -14.17 2.93
N ALA A 127 24.75 -14.21 3.46
CA ALA A 127 25.07 -13.62 4.75
C ALA A 127 25.12 -12.07 4.72
N LEU A 128 25.48 -11.47 3.58
CA LEU A 128 25.61 -10.02 3.44
C LEU A 128 24.42 -9.37 2.70
N GLY A 129 23.85 -10.06 1.73
CA GLY A 129 22.81 -9.50 0.86
C GLY A 129 21.50 -9.24 1.59
N LEU A 130 21.08 -10.12 2.49
CA LEU A 130 19.84 -9.98 3.26
C LEU A 130 19.90 -8.80 4.24
N PRO A 131 20.93 -8.67 5.10
CA PRO A 131 21.08 -7.49 5.96
C PRO A 131 21.25 -6.19 5.17
N ALA A 132 21.98 -6.21 4.05
CA ALA A 132 22.15 -5.03 3.21
C ALA A 132 20.83 -4.58 2.58
N GLY A 133 20.01 -5.52 2.10
CA GLY A 133 18.68 -5.23 1.57
C GLY A 133 17.76 -4.60 2.61
N VAL A 134 17.76 -5.14 3.83
CA VAL A 134 16.93 -4.58 4.93
C VAL A 134 17.41 -3.17 5.32
N LEU A 135 18.71 -2.96 5.52
CA LEU A 135 19.26 -1.64 5.85
C LEU A 135 19.02 -0.62 4.75
N ALA A 136 19.23 -1.00 3.50
CA ALA A 136 18.98 -0.14 2.35
C ALA A 136 17.48 0.21 2.22
N GLY A 137 16.60 -0.75 2.45
CA GLY A 137 15.17 -0.53 2.42
C GLY A 137 14.68 0.38 3.55
N MET A 138 15.22 0.23 4.76
CA MET A 138 14.92 1.14 5.86
C MET A 138 15.41 2.57 5.57
N ALA A 139 16.62 2.72 5.04
CA ALA A 139 17.14 4.02 4.64
C ALA A 139 16.28 4.64 3.52
N ALA A 140 15.90 3.86 2.53
CA ALA A 140 15.02 4.28 1.44
C ALA A 140 13.65 4.72 1.95
N LEU A 141 13.05 4.00 2.91
CA LEU A 141 11.78 4.38 3.55
C LEU A 141 11.89 5.71 4.29
N ILE A 142 12.97 5.93 5.04
CA ILE A 142 13.18 7.20 5.75
C ILE A 142 13.30 8.36 4.76
N ILE A 143 14.08 8.19 3.70
CA ILE A 143 14.28 9.23 2.67
C ILE A 143 12.97 9.50 1.92
N SER A 144 12.20 8.47 1.63
CA SER A 144 10.93 8.56 0.89
C SER A 144 9.73 8.91 1.78
N ALA A 145 9.91 9.02 3.09
CA ALA A 145 8.80 9.26 4.04
C ALA A 145 7.94 10.49 3.70
N PRO A 146 8.48 11.65 3.30
CA PRO A 146 7.66 12.79 2.89
C PRO A 146 6.79 12.48 1.67
N LEU A 147 7.36 11.80 0.67
CA LEU A 147 6.64 11.40 -0.53
C LEU A 147 5.53 10.39 -0.24
N ILE A 148 5.80 9.43 0.65
CA ILE A 148 4.81 8.43 1.10
C ILE A 148 3.66 9.13 1.83
N TYR A 149 3.97 10.12 2.67
CA TYR A 149 2.96 10.91 3.36
C TYR A 149 2.04 11.64 2.38
N ASP A 150 2.59 12.29 1.34
CA ASP A 150 1.81 12.98 0.31
C ASP A 150 0.93 11.99 -0.47
N GLN A 151 1.44 10.80 -0.79
CA GLN A 151 0.65 9.75 -1.43
C GLN A 151 -0.48 9.23 -0.53
N PHE A 152 -0.26 9.12 0.77
CA PHE A 152 -1.30 8.69 1.71
C PHE A 152 -2.39 9.73 1.88
N THR A 153 -2.03 11.02 1.96
CA THR A 153 -3.02 12.10 2.03
C THR A 153 -3.83 12.20 0.74
N GLY A 154 -3.19 12.06 -0.42
CA GLY A 154 -3.86 11.98 -1.72
C GLY A 154 -4.81 10.79 -1.80
N LEU A 155 -4.35 9.59 -1.39
CA LEU A 155 -5.17 8.38 -1.38
C LEU A 155 -6.47 8.56 -0.56
N VAL A 156 -6.38 9.20 0.60
CA VAL A 156 -7.56 9.46 1.45
C VAL A 156 -8.55 10.36 0.74
N GLY A 157 -8.07 11.44 0.12
CA GLY A 157 -8.92 12.37 -0.63
C GLY A 157 -9.58 11.71 -1.86
N ASP A 158 -8.79 11.03 -2.66
CA ASP A 158 -9.27 10.34 -3.87
C ASP A 158 -10.24 9.21 -3.55
N ALA A 159 -10.00 8.46 -2.47
CA ALA A 159 -10.89 7.40 -2.03
C ALA A 159 -12.27 7.94 -1.60
N LEU A 160 -12.30 9.09 -0.93
CA LEU A 160 -13.55 9.76 -0.56
C LEU A 160 -14.27 10.29 -1.80
N ALA A 161 -13.58 10.98 -2.70
CA ALA A 161 -14.15 11.51 -3.93
C ALA A 161 -14.72 10.39 -4.83
N GLN A 162 -14.02 9.26 -4.94
CA GLN A 162 -14.53 8.10 -5.68
C GLN A 162 -15.75 7.47 -5.01
N THR A 163 -15.79 7.43 -3.69
CA THR A 163 -16.96 6.94 -2.95
C THR A 163 -18.15 7.86 -3.17
N GLU A 164 -17.93 9.16 -3.14
CA GLU A 164 -18.96 10.19 -3.44
C GLU A 164 -19.53 9.99 -4.85
N ASN A 165 -18.68 9.84 -5.87
CA ASN A 165 -19.09 9.59 -7.26
C ASN A 165 -19.89 8.29 -7.46
N VAL A 166 -19.72 7.28 -6.59
CA VAL A 166 -20.53 6.05 -6.65
C VAL A 166 -21.87 6.23 -5.96
N ILE A 167 -21.94 7.04 -4.91
CA ILE A 167 -23.14 7.26 -4.09
C ILE A 167 -24.02 8.32 -4.71
N LEU A 168 -23.43 9.46 -5.10
CA LEU A 168 -24.16 10.58 -5.67
C LEU A 168 -24.24 10.43 -7.20
N PRO A 169 -25.40 10.69 -7.81
CA PRO A 169 -25.59 10.62 -9.26
C PRO A 169 -24.89 11.76 -10.00
#